data_559aa52fdbe26f11fc171e991d4d5e9b
#
_entry.id   559aa52fdbe26f11fc171e991d4d5e9b
#
_cell.length_a   1.000
_cell.length_b   1.000
_cell.length_c   1.000
_cell.angle_alpha   90.00
_cell.angle_beta   90.00
_cell.angle_gamma   90.00
#
_symmetry.space_group_name_H-M   'P 1'
#
loop_
_entity.id
_entity.type
_entity.pdbx_description
1 polymer ?
#
loop_
_entity_poly.entity_id
_entity_poly.type
_entity_poly.pdbx_seq_one_letter_code
_entity_poly.pdbx_strand_id
1 'polypeptide(L)'
;MDIRQQIAPKGLEYRASDFIISDKYSTILTVISYPKFIDPGFLSQLTSLSGIKIVIKHIPLPFSVISKMINKEIADLKVRYQQENDKTLQERIRLDYESLEQFITMLASTQSKIYDFQMHIMVTADSQDDLVAKKLQVKNYL
;
A
#
# COMPACT_ATOMS: atom_id res chain seq x y z
N MET A 1 -13.19 -3.39 39.03
CA MET A 1 -12.07 -3.07 38.16
C MET A 1 -12.65 -2.83 36.76
N ASP A 2 -12.54 -1.61 36.23
CA ASP A 2 -13.23 -1.23 34.99
C ASP A 2 -12.51 -1.91 33.80
N ILE A 3 -13.28 -2.63 32.99
CA ILE A 3 -12.79 -3.33 31.77
C ILE A 3 -12.03 -2.36 30.85
N ARG A 4 -12.44 -1.08 30.83
CA ARG A 4 -11.76 -0.03 30.06
C ARG A 4 -10.31 0.19 30.49
N GLN A 5 -10.00 0.04 31.78
CA GLN A 5 -8.64 0.18 32.30
C GLN A 5 -7.73 -1.04 31.99
N GLN A 6 -8.34 -2.20 31.68
CA GLN A 6 -7.60 -3.39 31.27
C GLN A 6 -7.29 -3.41 29.78
N ILE A 7 -8.08 -2.72 28.96
CA ILE A 7 -7.94 -2.69 27.49
C ILE A 7 -7.13 -1.46 27.03
N ALA A 8 -7.16 -0.37 27.80
CA ALA A 8 -6.38 0.83 27.48
C ALA A 8 -4.88 0.59 27.69
N PRO A 9 -4.01 1.01 26.76
CA PRO A 9 -2.58 0.94 26.96
C PRO A 9 -2.20 1.78 28.21
N LYS A 10 -1.30 1.25 29.03
CA LYS A 10 -0.84 1.90 30.28
C LYS A 10 -0.14 3.24 30.07
N GLY A 11 0.25 3.54 28.87
CA GLY A 11 0.84 4.80 28.45
C GLY A 11 1.11 4.79 26.94
N LEU A 12 1.11 5.97 26.36
CA LEU A 12 1.49 6.20 24.98
C LEU A 12 2.43 7.40 24.95
N GLU A 13 3.68 7.17 24.57
CA GLU A 13 4.71 8.20 24.41
C GLU A 13 5.12 8.28 22.96
N TYR A 14 4.93 9.43 22.31
CA TYR A 14 5.34 9.67 20.93
C TYR A 14 6.77 10.19 20.88
N ARG A 15 7.54 9.68 19.92
CA ARG A 15 8.89 10.12 19.57
C ARG A 15 8.97 10.46 18.08
N ALA A 16 10.09 10.95 17.62
CA ALA A 16 10.25 11.41 16.23
C ALA A 16 10.03 10.29 15.18
N SER A 17 10.42 9.04 15.46
CA SER A 17 10.37 7.91 14.52
C SER A 17 9.66 6.67 15.05
N ASP A 18 9.28 6.67 16.31
CA ASP A 18 8.67 5.56 17.00
C ASP A 18 7.75 6.05 18.13
N PHE A 19 7.11 5.15 18.83
CA PHE A 19 6.31 5.43 20.02
C PHE A 19 6.40 4.26 20.99
N ILE A 20 6.16 4.55 22.26
CA ILE A 20 6.12 3.52 23.30
C ILE A 20 4.67 3.28 23.69
N ILE A 21 4.24 2.03 23.63
CA ILE A 21 2.94 1.56 24.12
C ILE A 21 3.18 0.50 25.18
N SER A 22 2.66 0.72 26.40
CA SER A 22 2.73 -0.26 27.48
C SER A 22 4.15 -0.84 27.64
N ASP A 23 5.15 0.04 27.73
CA ASP A 23 6.58 -0.29 27.90
C ASP A 23 7.25 -0.99 26.70
N LYS A 24 6.58 -1.07 25.54
CA LYS A 24 7.15 -1.61 24.31
C LYS A 24 7.41 -0.54 23.26
N TYR A 25 8.56 -0.60 22.63
CA TYR A 25 8.92 0.25 21.49
C TYR A 25 8.16 -0.20 20.25
N SER A 26 7.52 0.74 19.57
CA SER A 26 6.67 0.44 18.42
C SER A 26 6.85 1.45 17.29
N THR A 27 6.70 1.01 16.05
CA THR A 27 6.66 1.88 14.86
C THR A 27 5.64 1.37 13.87
N ILE A 28 5.16 2.24 12.99
CA ILE A 28 4.26 1.87 11.90
C ILE A 28 4.97 2.16 10.58
N LEU A 29 5.05 1.14 9.75
CA LEU A 29 5.49 1.23 8.36
C LEU A 29 4.26 1.21 7.46
N THR A 30 4.21 2.12 6.50
CA THR A 30 3.15 2.14 5.48
C THR A 30 3.74 1.75 4.14
N VAL A 31 3.13 0.80 3.47
CA VAL A 31 3.53 0.41 2.12
C VAL A 31 2.96 1.43 1.15
N ILE A 32 3.85 2.14 0.44
CA ILE A 32 3.50 3.23 -0.48
C ILE A 32 3.56 2.81 -1.96
N SER A 33 4.18 1.68 -2.24
CA SER A 33 4.31 1.13 -3.59
C SER A 33 4.21 -0.37 -3.55
N TYR A 34 3.50 -0.94 -4.49
CA TYR A 34 3.31 -2.39 -4.61
C TYR A 34 3.92 -2.89 -5.91
N PRO A 35 4.50 -4.09 -5.94
CA PRO A 35 4.94 -4.70 -7.19
C PRO A 35 3.75 -4.98 -8.11
N LYS A 36 3.98 -5.00 -9.42
CA LYS A 36 2.92 -5.30 -10.42
C LYS A 36 2.33 -6.70 -10.23
N PHE A 37 3.13 -7.63 -9.73
CA PHE A 37 2.72 -9.00 -9.45
C PHE A 37 3.10 -9.33 -8.01
N ILE A 38 2.19 -9.95 -7.30
CA ILE A 38 2.37 -10.38 -5.91
C ILE A 38 2.16 -11.90 -5.89
N ASP A 39 3.18 -12.62 -5.43
CA ASP A 39 3.07 -14.06 -5.27
C ASP A 39 2.11 -14.43 -4.13
N PRO A 40 1.33 -15.51 -4.30
CA PRO A 40 0.51 -16.02 -3.21
C PRO A 40 1.37 -16.31 -1.98
N GLY A 41 0.96 -15.77 -0.83
CA GLY A 41 1.67 -16.02 0.43
C GLY A 41 2.84 -15.06 0.72
N PHE A 42 3.05 -14.00 -0.06
CA PHE A 42 4.14 -13.03 0.21
C PHE A 42 4.09 -12.45 1.64
N LEU A 43 2.89 -12.33 2.25
CA LEU A 43 2.73 -11.91 3.64
C LEU A 43 3.03 -13.00 4.66
N SER A 44 3.13 -14.27 4.27
CA SER A 44 3.31 -15.39 5.21
C SER A 44 4.60 -15.26 6.02
N GLN A 45 5.67 -14.78 5.42
CA GLN A 45 6.94 -14.54 6.09
C GLN A 45 6.83 -13.41 7.12
N LEU A 46 6.12 -12.33 6.78
CA LEU A 46 5.89 -11.22 7.71
C LEU A 46 5.02 -11.62 8.89
N THR A 47 3.97 -12.41 8.66
CA THR A 47 3.06 -12.87 9.72
C THR A 47 3.70 -13.88 10.67
N SER A 48 4.79 -14.54 10.27
CA SER A 48 5.55 -15.45 11.12
C SER A 48 6.48 -14.73 12.12
N LEU A 49 6.77 -13.44 11.89
CA LEU A 49 7.63 -12.67 12.76
C LEU A 49 6.92 -12.24 14.05
N SER A 50 7.57 -12.44 15.20
CA SER A 50 7.03 -11.99 16.48
C SER A 50 7.00 -10.46 16.59
N GLY A 51 5.93 -9.91 17.17
CA GLY A 51 5.77 -8.46 17.35
C GLY A 51 5.36 -7.71 16.08
N ILE A 52 4.91 -8.42 15.05
CA ILE A 52 4.39 -7.84 13.82
C ILE A 52 2.86 -7.90 13.82
N LYS A 53 2.24 -6.76 13.50
CA LYS A 53 0.81 -6.67 13.25
C LYS A 53 0.57 -6.00 11.92
N ILE A 54 -0.14 -6.68 11.03
CA ILE A 54 -0.48 -6.15 9.70
C ILE A 54 -1.93 -5.70 9.72
N VAL A 55 -2.16 -4.47 9.29
CA VAL A 55 -3.49 -3.89 9.11
C VAL A 55 -3.65 -3.57 7.63
N ILE A 56 -4.65 -4.20 7.01
CA ILE A 56 -4.99 -3.98 5.62
C ILE A 56 -6.33 -3.25 5.58
N LYS A 57 -6.34 -2.10 4.91
CA LYS A 57 -7.54 -1.30 4.68
C LYS A 57 -7.95 -1.42 3.23
N HIS A 58 -9.18 -1.84 3.00
CA HIS A 58 -9.81 -1.92 1.70
C HIS A 58 -10.94 -0.90 1.61
N ILE A 59 -10.87 0.02 0.67
CA ILE A 59 -11.91 1.01 0.43
C ILE A 59 -12.46 0.77 -0.97
N PRO A 60 -13.73 0.35 -1.13
CA PRO A 60 -14.31 0.18 -2.45
C PRO A 60 -14.40 1.54 -3.15
N LEU A 61 -13.90 1.62 -4.37
CA LEU A 61 -13.96 2.82 -5.19
C LEU A 61 -15.14 2.71 -6.16
N PRO A 62 -16.02 3.73 -6.22
CA PRO A 62 -17.09 3.79 -7.21
C PRO A 62 -16.52 3.79 -8.63
N PHE A 63 -17.13 3.03 -9.54
CA PHE A 63 -16.71 2.99 -10.95
C PHE A 63 -16.62 4.38 -11.58
N SER A 64 -17.55 5.29 -11.23
CA SER A 64 -17.55 6.67 -11.71
C SER A 64 -16.31 7.48 -11.32
N VAL A 65 -15.70 7.18 -10.18
CA VAL A 65 -14.44 7.82 -9.74
C VAL A 65 -13.27 7.25 -10.56
N ILE A 66 -13.21 5.93 -10.68
CA ILE A 66 -12.14 5.24 -11.41
C ILE A 66 -12.16 5.61 -12.88
N SER A 67 -13.35 5.60 -13.52
CA SER A 67 -13.48 5.94 -14.94
C SER A 67 -13.04 7.37 -15.23
N LYS A 68 -13.32 8.32 -14.33
CA LYS A 68 -12.82 9.71 -14.47
C LYS A 68 -11.29 9.77 -14.38
N MET A 69 -10.69 9.05 -13.43
CA MET A 69 -9.24 9.03 -13.25
C MET A 69 -8.54 8.41 -14.48
N ILE A 70 -9.03 7.25 -14.94
CA ILE A 70 -8.45 6.55 -16.09
C ILE A 70 -8.64 7.36 -17.38
N ASN A 71 -9.83 7.93 -17.61
CA ASN A 71 -10.08 8.74 -18.80
C ASN A 71 -9.20 10.00 -18.84
N LYS A 72 -8.93 10.60 -17.69
CA LYS A 72 -7.98 11.72 -17.61
C LYS A 72 -6.58 11.26 -17.98
N GLU A 73 -6.09 10.15 -17.43
CA GLU A 73 -4.76 9.60 -17.73
C GLU A 73 -4.63 9.23 -19.21
N ILE A 74 -5.66 8.61 -19.80
CA ILE A 74 -5.70 8.31 -21.25
C ILE A 74 -5.59 9.60 -22.06
N ALA A 75 -6.31 10.66 -21.68
CA ALA A 75 -6.25 11.94 -22.38
C ALA A 75 -4.84 12.56 -22.29
N ASP A 76 -4.24 12.55 -21.11
CA ASP A 76 -2.88 13.06 -20.89
C ASP A 76 -1.84 12.25 -21.67
N LEU A 77 -1.95 10.92 -21.71
CA LEU A 77 -1.06 10.06 -22.51
C LEU A 77 -1.24 10.31 -24.02
N LYS A 78 -2.46 10.51 -24.50
CA LYS A 78 -2.70 10.83 -25.92
C LYS A 78 -2.08 12.17 -26.33
N VAL A 79 -2.13 13.19 -25.46
CA VAL A 79 -1.44 14.46 -25.70
C VAL A 79 0.08 14.27 -25.75
N ARG A 80 0.63 13.54 -24.78
CA ARG A 80 2.08 13.22 -24.74
C ARG A 80 2.51 12.42 -25.96
N TYR A 81 1.71 11.45 -26.43
CA TYR A 81 1.97 10.70 -27.66
C TYR A 81 2.12 11.62 -28.88
N GLN A 82 1.26 12.63 -28.99
CA GLN A 82 1.31 13.59 -30.12
C GLN A 82 2.50 14.55 -30.05
N GLN A 83 3.02 14.81 -28.86
CA GLN A 83 4.16 15.73 -28.63
C GLN A 83 5.52 15.03 -28.64
N GLU A 84 5.52 13.68 -28.53
CA GLU A 84 6.77 12.91 -28.48
C GLU A 84 7.35 12.72 -29.88
N ASN A 85 8.64 13.03 -30.01
CA ASN A 85 9.38 12.88 -31.27
C ASN A 85 10.21 11.58 -31.34
N ASP A 86 10.51 10.96 -30.19
CA ASP A 86 11.19 9.69 -30.13
C ASP A 86 10.19 8.56 -30.39
N LYS A 87 10.40 7.83 -31.49
CA LYS A 87 9.51 6.73 -31.92
C LYS A 87 9.40 5.61 -30.88
N THR A 88 10.47 5.33 -30.13
CA THR A 88 10.49 4.28 -29.12
C THR A 88 9.64 4.69 -27.91
N LEU A 89 9.79 5.94 -27.45
CA LEU A 89 8.99 6.50 -26.37
C LEU A 89 7.53 6.67 -26.80
N GLN A 90 7.29 7.09 -28.02
CA GLN A 90 5.95 7.23 -28.60
C GLN A 90 5.20 5.88 -28.61
N GLU A 91 5.88 4.81 -29.05
CA GLU A 91 5.30 3.47 -29.05
C GLU A 91 4.98 2.97 -27.62
N ARG A 92 5.86 3.26 -26.65
CA ARG A 92 5.62 2.93 -25.25
C ARG A 92 4.40 3.65 -24.68
N ILE A 93 4.26 4.95 -24.97
CA ILE A 93 3.10 5.76 -24.54
C ILE A 93 1.81 5.20 -25.19
N ARG A 94 1.87 4.78 -26.47
CA ARG A 94 0.75 4.15 -27.18
C ARG A 94 0.28 2.89 -26.45
N LEU A 95 1.20 2.00 -26.11
CA LEU A 95 0.89 0.76 -25.39
C LEU A 95 0.29 1.02 -24.01
N ASP A 96 0.77 2.05 -23.34
CA ASP A 96 0.27 2.43 -22.00
C ASP A 96 -1.21 2.89 -22.09
N TYR A 97 -1.57 3.79 -22.99
CA TYR A 97 -2.97 4.23 -23.08
C TYR A 97 -3.90 3.14 -23.63
N GLU A 98 -3.46 2.31 -24.57
CA GLU A 98 -4.24 1.17 -25.06
C GLU A 98 -4.53 0.15 -23.96
N SER A 99 -3.55 -0.10 -23.09
CA SER A 99 -3.72 -0.96 -21.92
C SER A 99 -4.77 -0.41 -20.95
N LEU A 100 -4.79 0.92 -20.74
CA LEU A 100 -5.80 1.58 -19.89
C LEU A 100 -7.20 1.52 -20.53
N GLU A 101 -7.32 1.69 -21.84
CA GLU A 101 -8.60 1.55 -22.57
C GLU A 101 -9.15 0.12 -22.46
N GLN A 102 -8.30 -0.89 -22.61
CA GLN A 102 -8.69 -2.29 -22.42
C GLN A 102 -9.12 -2.55 -20.95
N PHE A 103 -8.37 -2.01 -19.99
CA PHE A 103 -8.67 -2.17 -18.58
C PHE A 103 -10.02 -1.58 -18.18
N ILE A 104 -10.34 -0.35 -18.63
CA ILE A 104 -11.64 0.26 -18.32
C ILE A 104 -12.80 -0.48 -18.99
N THR A 105 -12.59 -0.99 -20.22
CA THR A 105 -13.58 -1.79 -20.93
C THR A 105 -13.84 -3.11 -20.19
N MET A 106 -12.80 -3.78 -19.73
CA MET A 106 -12.91 -4.99 -18.94
C MET A 106 -13.67 -4.72 -17.62
N LEU A 107 -13.35 -3.65 -16.92
CA LEU A 107 -14.05 -3.28 -15.69
C LEU A 107 -15.54 -3.04 -15.91
N ALA A 108 -15.88 -2.33 -16.99
CA ALA A 108 -17.27 -2.05 -17.33
C ALA A 108 -18.06 -3.33 -17.67
N SER A 109 -17.42 -4.27 -18.37
CA SER A 109 -18.05 -5.52 -18.82
C SER A 109 -18.20 -6.56 -17.72
N THR A 110 -17.26 -6.64 -16.77
CA THR A 110 -17.22 -7.67 -15.72
C THR A 110 -17.90 -7.26 -14.44
N GLN A 111 -18.33 -5.99 -14.31
CA GLN A 111 -18.83 -5.40 -13.06
C GLN A 111 -17.86 -5.61 -11.88
N SER A 112 -16.58 -5.73 -12.17
CA SER A 112 -15.54 -5.93 -11.16
C SER A 112 -15.43 -4.73 -10.24
N LYS A 113 -15.21 -4.99 -8.95
CA LYS A 113 -15.00 -3.94 -7.96
C LYS A 113 -13.53 -3.65 -7.83
N ILE A 114 -13.17 -2.38 -7.80
CA ILE A 114 -11.83 -1.91 -7.48
C ILE A 114 -11.81 -1.41 -6.04
N TYR A 115 -10.69 -1.64 -5.39
CA TYR A 115 -10.46 -1.19 -4.02
C TYR A 115 -9.18 -0.35 -3.96
N ASP A 116 -9.24 0.75 -3.23
CA ASP A 116 -8.04 1.38 -2.69
C ASP A 116 -7.51 0.49 -1.58
N PHE A 117 -6.27 0.06 -1.72
CA PHE A 117 -5.63 -0.90 -0.83
C PHE A 117 -4.47 -0.23 -0.10
N GLN A 118 -4.59 -0.16 1.22
CA GLN A 118 -3.56 0.42 2.08
C GLN A 118 -3.10 -0.64 3.09
N MET A 119 -1.79 -0.85 3.19
CA MET A 119 -1.20 -1.77 4.15
C MET A 119 -0.29 -1.02 5.12
N HIS A 120 -0.57 -1.22 6.40
CA HIS A 120 0.22 -0.70 7.51
C HIS A 120 0.76 -1.87 8.32
N ILE A 121 2.04 -1.81 8.67
CA ILE A 121 2.73 -2.84 9.43
C ILE A 121 3.22 -2.20 10.72
N MET A 122 2.61 -2.60 11.83
CA MET A 122 3.08 -2.21 13.16
C MET A 122 4.14 -3.22 13.60
N VAL A 123 5.30 -2.71 13.95
CA VAL A 123 6.44 -3.47 14.49
C VAL A 123 6.59 -3.12 15.95
N THR A 124 6.66 -4.12 16.83
CA THR A 124 6.78 -3.95 18.28
C THR A 124 7.96 -4.76 18.80
N ALA A 125 8.73 -4.17 19.72
CA ALA A 125 9.93 -4.77 20.31
C ALA A 125 10.07 -4.39 21.79
N ASP A 126 10.87 -5.15 22.51
CA ASP A 126 11.14 -4.90 23.93
C ASP A 126 12.25 -3.86 24.16
N SER A 127 13.09 -3.61 23.12
CA SER A 127 14.13 -2.58 23.14
C SER A 127 14.14 -1.77 21.84
N GLN A 128 14.78 -0.62 21.86
CA GLN A 128 14.94 0.23 20.69
C GLN A 128 15.84 -0.43 19.63
N ASP A 129 16.90 -1.10 20.04
CA ASP A 129 17.81 -1.81 19.12
C ASP A 129 17.11 -2.98 18.42
N ASP A 130 16.30 -3.74 19.16
CA ASP A 130 15.47 -4.81 18.59
C ASP A 130 14.40 -4.25 17.62
N LEU A 131 13.82 -3.08 17.95
CA LEU A 131 12.88 -2.40 17.04
C LEU A 131 13.56 -2.03 15.70
N VAL A 132 14.78 -1.49 15.76
CA VAL A 132 15.56 -1.13 14.55
C VAL A 132 15.87 -2.37 13.72
N ALA A 133 16.31 -3.46 14.36
CA ALA A 133 16.60 -4.72 13.68
C ALA A 133 15.35 -5.31 13.00
N LYS A 134 14.23 -5.39 13.71
CA LYS A 134 12.96 -5.88 13.16
C LYS A 134 12.42 -4.99 12.04
N LYS A 135 12.54 -3.68 12.17
CA LYS A 135 12.16 -2.72 11.12
C LYS A 135 12.95 -2.94 9.84
N LEU A 136 14.25 -3.20 9.94
CA LEU A 136 15.10 -3.52 8.79
C LEU A 136 14.69 -4.87 8.17
N GLN A 137 14.44 -5.87 8.99
CA GLN A 137 13.98 -7.18 8.55
C GLN A 137 12.66 -7.07 7.76
N VAL A 138 11.66 -6.33 8.27
CA VAL A 138 10.38 -6.10 7.58
C VAL A 138 10.59 -5.40 6.24
N LYS A 139 11.48 -4.39 6.19
CA LYS A 139 11.78 -3.68 4.93
C LYS A 139 12.44 -4.57 3.87
N ASN A 140 13.19 -5.57 4.27
CA ASN A 140 13.83 -6.50 3.34
C ASN A 140 12.87 -7.54 2.77
N TYR A 141 11.67 -7.72 3.37
CA TYR A 141 10.63 -8.61 2.89
C TYR A 141 9.61 -7.90 1.96
N LEU A 142 9.60 -6.59 1.94
CA LEU A 142 8.70 -5.77 1.12
C LEU A 142 9.37 -5.29 -0.17
#